data_74f544e5284a16cd12e822472da7121b
#
_entry.id   74f544e5284a16cd12e822472da7121b
#
_cell.length_a   1.000
_cell.length_b   1.000
_cell.length_c   1.000
_cell.angle_alpha   90.00
_cell.angle_beta   90.00
_cell.angle_gamma   90.00
#
_symmetry.space_group_name_H-M   'P 1'
#
loop_
_entity.id
_entity.type
_entity.pdbx_description
1 polymer ?
#
loop_
_entity_poly.entity_id
_entity_poly.type
_entity_poly.pdbx_seq_one_letter_code
_entity_poly.pdbx_strand_id
1 'polypeptide(L)'
;MAIILVQSEKTATGEFDHYQDETGKRYQFPLNYKNIIIPGEFFIYYRGLRKKDGKRRKAVEYFGFGIIDNVFKNEELSKERGKEIWDCTLREYEQFLEPVIAKEDGEGIYEKISNNQWGYVRRITKEQFLRITSKGLKKRIKSSSSVIPE
;
A
#
# COMPACT_ATOMS: atom_id res chain seq x y z
N MET A 1 3.45 -10.99 -10.69
CA MET A 1 4.20 -10.06 -9.86
C MET A 1 3.29 -9.23 -9.01
N ALA A 2 3.79 -8.66 -7.96
CA ALA A 2 2.96 -7.84 -7.09
C ALA A 2 3.55 -6.44 -7.00
N ILE A 3 2.75 -5.49 -6.51
CA ILE A 3 3.19 -4.12 -6.41
C ILE A 3 2.87 -3.57 -5.03
N ILE A 4 3.59 -2.52 -4.66
CA ILE A 4 3.33 -1.80 -3.43
C ILE A 4 2.54 -0.56 -3.79
N LEU A 5 1.39 -0.38 -3.17
CA LEU A 5 0.62 0.85 -3.31
C LEU A 5 0.88 1.69 -2.06
N VAL A 6 1.36 2.90 -2.25
CA VAL A 6 1.67 3.77 -1.13
C VAL A 6 0.45 4.61 -0.81
N GLN A 7 -0.08 4.44 0.38
CA GLN A 7 -1.21 5.24 0.79
C GLN A 7 -0.70 6.57 1.30
N SER A 8 -1.07 7.62 0.59
CA SER A 8 -0.69 8.96 0.97
C SER A 8 -1.69 9.46 1.97
N GLU A 9 -1.21 9.80 3.14
CA GLU A 9 -2.09 10.40 4.11
C GLU A 9 -1.89 11.89 4.07
N LYS A 10 -2.97 12.60 4.34
CA LYS A 10 -2.95 14.02 4.27
C LYS A 10 -1.93 14.62 5.20
N THR A 11 -1.18 15.57 4.73
CA THR A 11 -0.24 16.27 5.58
C THR A 11 -0.96 17.33 6.37
N ALA A 12 -0.27 17.94 7.30
CA ALA A 12 -0.85 19.02 8.09
C ALA A 12 -1.28 20.19 7.23
N THR A 13 -0.67 20.38 6.09
CA THR A 13 -1.03 21.49 5.20
C THR A 13 -2.17 21.12 4.28
N GLY A 14 -2.53 19.87 4.18
CA GLY A 14 -3.59 19.44 3.28
C GLY A 14 -3.19 19.38 1.83
N GLU A 15 -1.91 19.50 1.54
CA GLU A 15 -1.46 19.54 0.16
C GLU A 15 -1.72 18.31 -0.67
N PHE A 16 -1.82 17.17 -0.04
CA PHE A 16 -2.00 15.94 -0.78
C PHE A 16 -3.40 15.40 -0.71
N ASP A 17 -4.36 16.29 -0.46
CA ASP A 17 -5.72 15.89 -0.36
C ASP A 17 -6.39 15.75 -1.70
N HIS A 18 -5.62 15.81 -2.75
CA HIS A 18 -6.21 15.84 -4.08
C HIS A 18 -6.51 14.47 -4.68
N TYR A 19 -6.01 13.40 -4.11
CA TYR A 19 -6.39 12.08 -4.57
C TYR A 19 -7.57 11.58 -3.73
N GLN A 20 -8.50 10.93 -4.39
CA GLN A 20 -9.72 10.47 -3.72
C GLN A 20 -9.66 8.98 -3.46
N ASP A 21 -8.63 8.57 -2.76
CA ASP A 21 -8.43 7.16 -2.45
C ASP A 21 -9.42 6.66 -1.41
N GLU A 22 -9.85 5.42 -1.59
CA GLU A 22 -10.69 4.74 -0.62
C GLU A 22 -10.05 3.39 -0.35
N THR A 23 -9.60 3.18 0.86
CA THR A 23 -8.88 1.97 1.22
C THR A 23 -9.66 0.72 0.82
N GLY A 24 -9.01 -0.14 0.07
CA GLY A 24 -9.60 -1.40 -0.36
C GLY A 24 -10.56 -1.29 -1.53
N LYS A 25 -10.85 -0.08 -1.99
CA LYS A 25 -11.82 0.11 -3.06
C LYS A 25 -11.27 0.84 -4.26
N ARG A 26 -10.54 1.92 -4.03
CA ARG A 26 -10.08 2.75 -5.13
C ARG A 26 -8.76 3.41 -4.81
N TYR A 27 -7.92 3.53 -5.81
CA TYR A 27 -6.62 4.17 -5.68
C TYR A 27 -6.38 5.05 -6.90
N GLN A 28 -6.03 6.31 -6.67
CA GLN A 28 -5.76 7.25 -7.77
C GLN A 28 -4.27 7.49 -7.89
N PHE A 29 -3.80 7.67 -9.09
CA PHE A 29 -2.38 7.81 -9.33
C PHE A 29 -2.09 8.61 -10.59
N PRO A 30 -0.90 9.21 -10.69
CA PRO A 30 -0.53 9.95 -11.88
C PRO A 30 -0.08 9.01 -13.00
N LEU A 31 0.02 9.55 -14.20
CA LEU A 31 0.35 8.79 -15.39
C LEU A 31 1.62 7.94 -15.25
N ASN A 32 2.60 8.42 -14.51
CA ASN A 32 3.87 7.71 -14.44
C ASN A 32 3.78 6.31 -13.82
N TYR A 33 2.68 5.98 -13.15
CA TYR A 33 2.51 4.62 -12.61
C TYR A 33 1.62 3.73 -13.47
N LYS A 34 1.16 4.24 -14.62
CA LYS A 34 0.25 3.49 -15.45
C LYS A 34 0.79 2.13 -15.88
N ASN A 35 2.08 2.04 -16.13
CA ASN A 35 2.66 0.80 -16.60
C ASN A 35 3.01 -0.18 -15.47
N ILE A 36 2.82 0.25 -14.23
CA ILE A 36 3.12 -0.59 -13.08
C ILE A 36 1.84 -1.14 -12.46
N ILE A 37 0.80 -0.31 -12.41
CA ILE A 37 -0.47 -0.71 -11.81
C ILE A 37 -1.29 -1.41 -12.87
N ILE A 38 -1.30 -2.74 -12.82
CA ILE A 38 -1.87 -3.58 -13.87
C ILE A 38 -3.00 -4.45 -13.34
N PRO A 39 -4.14 -4.52 -14.06
CA PRO A 39 -5.26 -5.34 -13.61
C PRO A 39 -4.86 -6.79 -13.41
N GLY A 40 -5.37 -7.39 -12.36
CA GLY A 40 -5.12 -8.79 -12.06
C GLY A 40 -3.93 -9.05 -11.17
N GLU A 41 -3.09 -8.05 -10.96
CA GLU A 41 -1.93 -8.24 -10.10
C GLU A 41 -2.26 -7.98 -8.65
N PHE A 42 -1.53 -8.63 -7.76
CA PHE A 42 -1.69 -8.41 -6.33
C PHE A 42 -1.02 -7.12 -5.93
N PHE A 43 -1.52 -6.52 -4.86
CA PHE A 43 -0.86 -5.36 -4.29
C PHE A 43 -0.77 -5.49 -2.77
N ILE A 44 0.15 -4.76 -2.19
CA ILE A 44 0.24 -4.60 -0.74
C ILE A 44 0.23 -3.11 -0.46
N TYR A 45 -0.58 -2.69 0.50
CA TYR A 45 -0.58 -1.31 0.93
C TYR A 45 0.58 -1.02 1.88
N TYR A 46 1.19 0.11 1.68
CA TYR A 46 2.28 0.60 2.52
C TYR A 46 1.95 2.02 2.95
N ARG A 47 2.31 2.39 4.15
CA ARG A 47 2.12 3.75 4.63
C ARG A 47 3.33 4.21 5.42
N GLY A 48 3.61 5.51 5.31
CA GLY A 48 4.76 6.11 5.96
C GLY A 48 4.48 6.45 7.41
N LEU A 49 5.36 7.25 7.98
CA LEU A 49 5.26 7.59 9.39
C LEU A 49 4.16 8.60 9.71
N ARG A 50 3.85 9.49 8.78
CA ARG A 50 2.91 10.57 9.06
C ARG A 50 1.45 10.11 8.94
N LYS A 51 0.67 10.38 9.96
CA LYS A 51 -0.75 10.07 9.94
C LYS A 51 -1.55 11.28 9.50
N LYS A 52 -2.82 11.07 9.18
CA LYS A 52 -3.72 12.14 8.76
C LYS A 52 -3.83 13.26 9.77
N ASP A 53 -3.78 12.93 11.05
CA ASP A 53 -3.95 13.91 12.12
C ASP A 53 -2.65 14.65 12.45
N GLY A 54 -1.61 14.42 11.67
CA GLY A 54 -0.33 15.07 11.89
C GLY A 54 0.59 14.37 12.85
N LYS A 55 0.10 13.34 13.53
CA LYS A 55 0.93 12.56 14.43
C LYS A 55 1.78 11.59 13.62
N ARG A 56 2.72 10.95 14.27
CA ARG A 56 3.61 10.04 13.57
C ARG A 56 3.45 8.63 14.11
N ARG A 57 3.54 7.67 13.21
CA ARG A 57 3.59 6.26 13.58
C ARG A 57 4.99 5.95 14.09
N LYS A 58 5.11 4.88 14.82
CA LYS A 58 6.42 4.47 15.31
C LYS A 58 7.29 3.90 14.20
N ALA A 59 6.68 3.35 13.19
CA ALA A 59 7.41 2.74 12.09
C ALA A 59 6.59 2.80 10.81
N VAL A 60 7.28 2.72 9.67
CA VAL A 60 6.61 2.57 8.39
C VAL A 60 6.16 1.12 8.29
N GLU A 61 5.04 0.88 7.64
CA GLU A 61 4.45 -0.45 7.73
C GLU A 61 3.60 -0.83 6.52
N TYR A 62 3.45 -2.14 6.32
CA TYR A 62 2.49 -2.68 5.37
C TYR A 62 1.23 -3.03 6.16
N PHE A 63 0.06 -2.78 5.61
CA PHE A 63 -1.15 -2.99 6.40
C PHE A 63 -2.29 -3.75 5.74
N GLY A 64 -2.15 -4.16 4.51
CA GLY A 64 -3.18 -4.96 3.86
C GLY A 64 -2.78 -5.33 2.46
N PHE A 65 -3.60 -6.15 1.80
CA PHE A 65 -3.32 -6.58 0.44
C PHE A 65 -4.61 -6.86 -0.30
N GLY A 66 -4.51 -6.96 -1.61
CA GLY A 66 -5.67 -7.27 -2.44
C GLY A 66 -5.24 -7.42 -3.88
N ILE A 67 -6.19 -7.23 -4.79
CA ILE A 67 -5.96 -7.41 -6.22
C ILE A 67 -6.39 -6.14 -6.96
N ILE A 68 -5.60 -5.75 -7.95
CA ILE A 68 -5.96 -4.62 -8.83
C ILE A 68 -7.07 -5.12 -9.74
N ASP A 69 -8.19 -4.43 -9.75
CA ASP A 69 -9.35 -4.85 -10.54
C ASP A 69 -9.34 -4.20 -11.91
N ASN A 70 -9.73 -2.93 -12.00
CA ASN A 70 -9.77 -2.20 -13.26
C ASN A 70 -8.88 -0.97 -13.18
N VAL A 71 -8.32 -0.57 -14.31
CA VAL A 71 -7.49 0.63 -14.39
C VAL A 71 -8.00 1.48 -15.52
N PHE A 72 -8.29 2.74 -15.27
CA PHE A 72 -8.83 3.62 -16.30
C PHE A 72 -8.45 5.08 -16.02
N LYS A 73 -8.42 5.87 -17.09
CA LYS A 73 -8.12 7.28 -16.96
C LYS A 73 -9.35 8.01 -16.41
N ASN A 74 -9.15 8.85 -15.42
CA ASN A 74 -10.24 9.67 -14.91
C ASN A 74 -10.29 10.95 -15.72
N GLU A 75 -11.15 10.99 -16.74
CA GLU A 75 -11.20 12.10 -17.67
C GLU A 75 -11.59 13.40 -17.00
N GLU A 76 -12.57 13.35 -16.14
CA GLU A 76 -13.07 14.55 -15.50
C GLU A 76 -12.02 15.18 -14.59
N LEU A 77 -11.40 14.38 -13.75
CA LEU A 77 -10.41 14.87 -12.81
C LEU A 77 -9.13 15.29 -13.54
N SER A 78 -8.77 14.59 -14.63
CA SER A 78 -7.62 14.96 -15.44
C SER A 78 -7.81 16.34 -16.02
N LYS A 79 -8.99 16.60 -16.53
CA LYS A 79 -9.29 17.88 -17.14
C LYS A 79 -9.26 18.97 -16.09
N GLU A 80 -9.84 18.71 -14.94
CA GLU A 80 -9.91 19.67 -13.87
C GLU A 80 -8.53 20.05 -13.34
N ARG A 81 -7.64 19.10 -13.27
CA ARG A 81 -6.31 19.28 -12.69
C ARG A 81 -5.24 19.63 -13.70
N GLY A 82 -5.55 19.56 -14.98
CA GLY A 82 -4.58 19.86 -16.02
C GLY A 82 -3.48 18.85 -16.18
N LYS A 83 -3.68 17.63 -15.71
CA LYS A 83 -2.70 16.54 -15.86
C LYS A 83 -3.45 15.23 -15.79
N GLU A 84 -2.86 14.19 -16.35
CA GLU A 84 -3.54 12.89 -16.36
C GLU A 84 -3.60 12.26 -14.99
N ILE A 85 -4.81 11.95 -14.57
CA ILE A 85 -5.07 11.25 -13.34
C ILE A 85 -5.74 9.93 -13.71
N TRP A 86 -5.24 8.86 -13.16
CA TRP A 86 -5.76 7.52 -13.39
C TRP A 86 -6.39 6.97 -12.12
N ASP A 87 -7.36 6.11 -12.30
CA ASP A 87 -8.02 5.42 -11.20
C ASP A 87 -7.83 3.94 -11.37
N CYS A 88 -7.76 3.24 -10.27
CA CYS A 88 -7.97 1.81 -10.33
C CYS A 88 -8.93 1.41 -9.23
N THR A 89 -9.75 0.42 -9.53
CA THR A 89 -10.61 -0.18 -8.52
C THR A 89 -9.86 -1.39 -7.96
N LEU A 90 -10.15 -1.70 -6.72
CA LEU A 90 -9.47 -2.77 -6.02
C LEU A 90 -10.51 -3.80 -5.59
N ARG A 91 -10.11 -5.05 -5.49
CA ARG A 91 -11.00 -6.10 -5.04
C ARG A 91 -10.31 -7.06 -4.12
N GLU A 92 -11.12 -7.79 -3.38
CA GLU A 92 -10.64 -8.81 -2.44
C GLU A 92 -9.60 -8.26 -1.46
N TYR A 93 -9.86 -7.05 -1.00
CA TYR A 93 -8.96 -6.43 -0.03
C TYR A 93 -9.08 -7.11 1.32
N GLU A 94 -7.94 -7.33 1.94
CA GLU A 94 -7.91 -7.88 3.28
C GLU A 94 -6.90 -7.11 4.11
N GLN A 95 -7.34 -6.57 5.21
CA GLN A 95 -6.45 -5.85 6.09
C GLN A 95 -5.66 -6.86 6.91
N PHE A 96 -4.39 -6.60 7.15
CA PHE A 96 -3.57 -7.50 7.95
C PHE A 96 -4.09 -7.53 9.39
N LEU A 97 -3.93 -8.65 10.04
CA LEU A 97 -4.33 -8.79 11.44
C LEU A 97 -3.51 -7.84 12.30
N GLU A 98 -2.25 -7.66 11.95
CA GLU A 98 -1.41 -6.65 12.54
C GLU A 98 -0.55 -6.06 11.45
N PRO A 99 -0.30 -4.76 11.45
CA PRO A 99 0.57 -4.17 10.45
C PRO A 99 1.96 -4.80 10.52
N VAL A 100 2.59 -4.92 9.37
CA VAL A 100 3.91 -5.53 9.26
C VAL A 100 4.94 -4.43 9.14
N ILE A 101 5.89 -4.37 10.05
CA ILE A 101 6.91 -3.34 10.05
C ILE A 101 7.81 -3.53 8.84
N ALA A 102 7.99 -2.47 8.06
CA ALA A 102 8.73 -2.54 6.81
C ALA A 102 10.21 -2.25 6.95
N LYS A 103 10.58 -1.46 7.96
CA LYS A 103 11.98 -1.09 8.17
C LYS A 103 12.35 -1.24 9.63
N GLU A 104 13.60 -1.61 9.86
CA GLU A 104 14.11 -1.72 11.21
C GLU A 104 15.52 -1.15 11.22
N ASP A 105 15.82 -0.26 12.15
CA ASP A 105 17.13 0.40 12.23
C ASP A 105 17.52 1.05 10.91
N GLY A 106 16.53 1.64 10.25
CA GLY A 106 16.79 2.36 9.00
C GLY A 106 16.91 1.49 7.78
N GLU A 107 16.76 0.17 7.93
CA GLU A 107 16.89 -0.73 6.80
C GLU A 107 15.63 -1.51 6.52
N GLY A 108 15.36 -1.75 5.25
CA GLY A 108 14.19 -2.53 4.87
C GLY A 108 14.32 -3.99 5.28
N ILE A 109 13.26 -4.55 5.79
CA ILE A 109 13.24 -5.94 6.20
C ILE A 109 12.93 -6.84 5.01
N TYR A 110 11.97 -6.44 4.20
CA TYR A 110 11.53 -7.24 3.05
C TYR A 110 11.99 -6.69 1.71
N GLU A 111 12.23 -5.40 1.65
CA GLU A 111 12.67 -4.73 0.42
C GLU A 111 13.96 -4.00 0.70
N LYS A 112 14.93 -4.17 -0.21
CA LYS A 112 16.20 -3.47 -0.08
C LYS A 112 16.26 -2.39 -1.16
N ILE A 113 15.69 -1.26 -0.88
CA ILE A 113 15.60 -0.15 -1.82
C ILE A 113 16.18 1.10 -1.20
N SER A 114 16.46 2.10 -2.02
CA SER A 114 17.05 3.33 -1.52
C SER A 114 16.02 4.17 -0.79
N ASN A 115 16.49 5.09 0.02
CA ASN A 115 15.60 5.89 0.87
C ASN A 115 14.52 6.64 0.10
N ASN A 116 14.83 7.14 -1.08
CA ASN A 116 13.84 7.90 -1.82
C ASN A 116 12.83 7.03 -2.56
N GLN A 117 13.01 5.73 -2.58
CA GLN A 117 12.07 4.85 -3.26
C GLN A 117 10.90 4.43 -2.39
N TRP A 118 10.99 4.64 -1.09
CA TRP A 118 9.92 4.18 -0.20
C TRP A 118 8.58 4.88 -0.43
N GLY A 119 8.61 6.07 -1.00
CA GLY A 119 7.37 6.80 -1.29
C GLY A 119 6.77 6.49 -2.64
N TYR A 120 7.36 5.59 -3.41
CA TYR A 120 6.89 5.31 -4.77
C TYR A 120 6.15 4.00 -4.87
N VAL A 121 5.18 3.96 -5.77
CA VAL A 121 4.56 2.70 -6.17
C VAL A 121 5.65 1.91 -6.86
N ARG A 122 5.79 0.64 -6.51
CA ARG A 122 6.92 -0.15 -6.99
C ARG A 122 6.58 -1.63 -7.04
N ARG A 123 7.33 -2.37 -7.85
CA ARG A 123 7.12 -3.79 -7.98
C ARG A 123 7.87 -4.53 -6.88
N ILE A 124 7.33 -5.66 -6.47
CA ILE A 124 8.03 -6.56 -5.56
C ILE A 124 7.96 -7.96 -6.15
N THR A 125 8.84 -8.83 -5.70
CA THR A 125 8.86 -10.20 -6.16
C THR A 125 7.75 -11.00 -5.49
N LYS A 126 7.46 -12.16 -6.06
CA LYS A 126 6.49 -13.07 -5.47
C LYS A 126 6.93 -13.49 -4.08
N GLU A 127 8.22 -13.72 -3.92
CA GLU A 127 8.75 -14.12 -2.62
C GLU A 127 8.55 -13.03 -1.58
N GLN A 128 8.84 -11.79 -1.93
CA GLN A 128 8.63 -10.67 -1.03
C GLN A 128 7.14 -10.56 -0.66
N PHE A 129 6.28 -10.69 -1.65
CA PHE A 129 4.85 -10.63 -1.42
C PHE A 129 4.40 -11.69 -0.43
N LEU A 130 4.85 -12.92 -0.63
CA LEU A 130 4.47 -14.02 0.25
C LEU A 130 5.00 -13.85 1.66
N ARG A 131 6.21 -13.35 1.79
CA ARG A 131 6.79 -13.13 3.12
C ARG A 131 6.03 -12.05 3.89
N ILE A 132 5.66 -10.97 3.22
CA ILE A 132 4.93 -9.89 3.87
C ILE A 132 3.52 -10.34 4.25
N THR A 133 2.80 -10.96 3.32
CA THR A 133 1.43 -11.37 3.59
C THR A 133 1.37 -12.47 4.64
N SER A 134 2.33 -13.38 4.62
CA SER A 134 2.36 -14.42 5.64
C SER A 134 2.51 -13.82 7.02
N LYS A 135 3.33 -12.79 7.13
CA LYS A 135 3.53 -12.13 8.41
C LYS A 135 2.27 -11.38 8.83
N GLY A 136 1.64 -10.67 7.89
CA GLY A 136 0.48 -9.85 8.19
C GLY A 136 -0.76 -10.65 8.55
N LEU A 137 -0.90 -11.84 8.01
CA LEU A 137 -2.08 -12.66 8.26
C LEU A 137 -1.90 -13.64 9.39
N LYS A 138 -0.71 -13.68 9.99
CA LYS A 138 -0.45 -14.62 11.05
C LYS A 138 -1.08 -14.18 12.34
N LYS A 139 -1.80 -15.08 12.99
CA LYS A 139 -2.38 -14.78 14.27
C LYS A 139 -1.31 -14.72 15.33
N ARG A 140 -1.58 -13.97 16.38
CA ARG A 140 -0.66 -13.91 17.47
C ARG A 140 -0.55 -15.26 18.10
N ILE A 141 0.64 -15.77 18.15
CA ILE A 141 0.89 -17.06 18.70
C ILE A 141 0.44 -17.17 20.11
N LYS A 142 0.67 -16.14 20.89
CA LYS A 142 0.33 -16.18 22.27
C LYS A 142 -1.13 -16.47 22.50
N SER A 143 -1.99 -15.95 21.69
CA SER A 143 -3.39 -16.15 21.93
C SER A 143 -3.88 -17.47 21.39
N SER A 144 -3.15 -18.08 20.50
CA SER A 144 -3.64 -19.29 19.89
C SER A 144 -2.84 -20.51 20.22
N SER A 145 -1.70 -20.35 20.78
CA SER A 145 -0.83 -21.49 21.02
C SER A 145 -1.47 -22.56 21.87
N SER A 146 -2.26 -22.16 22.76
CA SER A 146 -2.87 -23.16 23.62
C SER A 146 -3.91 -23.97 22.88
N VAL A 147 -4.35 -23.49 21.77
CA VAL A 147 -5.37 -24.16 21.08
C VAL A 147 -4.92 -25.01 19.99
N ILE A 148 -3.70 -25.00 19.66
CA ILE A 148 -3.31 -25.73 18.58
C ILE A 148 -2.72 -26.87 18.86
N PRO A 149 -3.27 -27.79 18.86
CA PRO A 149 -2.71 -28.99 19.02
C PRO A 149 -2.52 -29.42 17.69
N GLU A 150 -2.49 -29.53 17.24
CA GLU A 150 -2.48 -30.01 16.15
C GLU A 150 -2.00 -30.00 15.60
#